data_f288a1dd3cd87a952ad87f6557376bc9
#
_entry.id   f288a1dd3cd87a952ad87f6557376bc9
#
_cell.length_a   1.000
_cell.length_b   1.000
_cell.length_c   1.000
_cell.angle_alpha   90.00
_cell.angle_beta   90.00
_cell.angle_gamma   90.00
#
_symmetry.space_group_name_H-M   'P 1'
#
loop_
_entity.id
_entity.type
_entity.pdbx_description
1 polymer ?
#
loop_
_entity_poly.entity_id
_entity_poly.type
_entity_poly.pdbx_seq_one_letter_code
_entity_poly.pdbx_strand_id
1 'polypeptide(L)'
;MALGAAVVAPSAAAYRFAIEYRRRAGFPARRPPLETPQAYGLPFEIVAVPSATGPLPGWFVPAPGGRPAPAVVLVHGWESNRARMLPNARFLHAAGFASLLFDVRGHGDNPPETLPISGAEFGADARAAVEVAAARPDVTSVGVLGHSMGAIGAALAAADDPRIGALVTTATPADPRRLTRRTFQLAGLTMPGVIAHPLAALTTRVYLRPRGHAPSAVSATAAVRRYPGPILIVHGEQDEVVGADNAVRLERAARGVAGREVELLILPEGRHRWLYEDPAYRGRIAAFLARNLAGATEPYRAAARAVAARVRRPPDTDGSFAALDRPAAPAPSPAADGPDGPLAGPDDSLNEPDRPLAGHDEIRRDPKPMAS
;
A
#
# COMPACT_ATOMS: atom_id res chain seq x y z
N MET A 1 12.62 -38.20 -29.27
CA MET A 1 12.95 -36.74 -29.31
C MET A 1 11.72 -35.82 -29.21
N ALA A 2 10.55 -36.17 -29.75
CA ALA A 2 9.35 -35.32 -29.72
C ALA A 2 8.75 -35.08 -28.29
N LEU A 3 8.78 -36.08 -27.39
CA LEU A 3 8.29 -35.90 -26.00
C LEU A 3 9.14 -34.93 -25.19
N GLY A 4 10.46 -34.88 -25.42
CA GLY A 4 11.34 -33.92 -24.73
C GLY A 4 11.04 -32.47 -25.12
N ALA A 5 10.78 -32.21 -26.39
CA ALA A 5 10.42 -30.86 -26.86
C ALA A 5 9.07 -30.38 -26.35
N ALA A 6 8.10 -31.30 -26.18
CA ALA A 6 6.76 -30.98 -25.70
C ALA A 6 6.72 -30.50 -24.20
N VAL A 7 7.71 -30.89 -23.41
CA VAL A 7 7.82 -30.49 -21.99
C VAL A 7 8.78 -29.32 -21.80
N VAL A 8 9.87 -29.24 -22.54
CA VAL A 8 10.92 -28.24 -22.41
C VAL A 8 10.42 -26.85 -22.84
N ALA A 9 9.71 -26.76 -23.96
CA ALA A 9 9.25 -25.47 -24.48
C ALA A 9 8.24 -24.77 -23.57
N PRO A 10 7.19 -25.41 -23.01
CA PRO A 10 6.29 -24.79 -22.04
C PRO A 10 6.99 -24.38 -20.74
N SER A 11 7.94 -25.18 -20.25
CA SER A 11 8.69 -24.90 -19.05
C SER A 11 9.59 -23.68 -19.21
N ALA A 12 10.27 -23.56 -20.35
CA ALA A 12 11.10 -22.41 -20.69
C ALA A 12 10.25 -21.14 -20.84
N ALA A 13 9.08 -21.24 -21.48
CA ALA A 13 8.15 -20.11 -21.60
C ALA A 13 7.64 -19.64 -20.24
N ALA A 14 7.23 -20.56 -19.36
CA ALA A 14 6.79 -20.24 -17.99
C ALA A 14 7.91 -19.58 -17.16
N TYR A 15 9.15 -20.04 -17.30
CA TYR A 15 10.29 -19.46 -16.61
C TYR A 15 10.62 -18.05 -17.14
N ARG A 16 10.59 -17.83 -18.47
CA ARG A 16 10.75 -16.51 -19.09
C ARG A 16 9.67 -15.55 -18.63
N PHE A 17 8.42 -15.99 -18.59
CA PHE A 17 7.31 -15.22 -18.03
C PHE A 17 7.58 -14.81 -16.58
N ALA A 18 8.04 -15.73 -15.73
CA ALA A 18 8.33 -15.44 -14.33
C ALA A 18 9.49 -14.43 -14.16
N ILE A 19 10.52 -14.47 -15.02
CA ILE A 19 11.59 -13.46 -15.04
C ILE A 19 11.03 -12.10 -15.46
N GLU A 20 10.24 -12.05 -16.52
CA GLU A 20 9.67 -10.78 -17.00
C GLU A 20 8.69 -10.18 -15.98
N TYR A 21 7.86 -11.01 -15.35
CA TYR A 21 7.03 -10.57 -14.22
C TYR A 21 7.87 -9.93 -13.11
N ARG A 22 8.98 -10.60 -12.70
CA ARG A 22 9.89 -10.05 -11.68
C ARG A 22 10.48 -8.70 -12.10
N ARG A 23 10.88 -8.54 -13.37
CA ARG A 23 11.42 -7.28 -13.89
C ARG A 23 10.40 -6.15 -13.83
N ARG A 24 9.13 -6.42 -14.10
CA ARG A 24 8.06 -5.42 -14.09
C ARG A 24 7.50 -5.13 -12.71
N ALA A 25 7.28 -6.18 -11.92
CA ALA A 25 6.59 -6.09 -10.62
C ALA A 25 7.54 -6.06 -9.42
N GLY A 26 8.86 -6.17 -9.62
CA GLY A 26 9.83 -6.23 -8.53
C GLY A 26 10.35 -4.87 -8.06
N PHE A 27 10.09 -3.82 -8.82
CA PHE A 27 10.64 -2.48 -8.59
C PHE A 27 9.50 -1.47 -8.59
N PRO A 28 9.17 -0.88 -7.43
CA PRO A 28 8.07 0.06 -7.34
C PRO A 28 8.38 1.37 -8.08
N ALA A 29 7.35 1.99 -8.65
CA ALA A 29 7.43 3.38 -9.05
C ALA A 29 7.62 4.24 -7.81
N ARG A 30 8.70 5.03 -7.77
CA ARG A 30 8.96 5.94 -6.65
C ARG A 30 8.05 7.16 -6.76
N ARG A 31 7.39 7.48 -5.65
CA ARG A 31 6.44 8.57 -5.55
C ARG A 31 6.77 9.40 -4.32
N PRO A 32 7.54 10.47 -4.46
CA PRO A 32 7.83 11.36 -3.34
C PRO A 32 6.57 11.90 -2.69
N PRO A 33 6.58 12.13 -1.36
CA PRO A 33 5.44 12.73 -0.67
C PRO A 33 5.23 14.18 -1.15
N LEU A 34 3.98 14.54 -1.45
CA LEU A 34 3.59 15.88 -1.88
C LEU A 34 3.18 16.77 -0.70
N GLU A 35 2.99 16.19 0.47
CA GLU A 35 2.58 16.87 1.69
C GLU A 35 3.37 16.37 2.89
N THR A 36 3.43 17.20 3.91
CA THR A 36 4.04 16.89 5.20
C THR A 36 2.97 16.81 6.31
N PRO A 37 3.30 16.35 7.52
CA PRO A 37 2.38 16.35 8.65
C PRO A 37 1.78 17.73 8.96
N GLN A 38 2.48 18.81 8.64
CA GLN A 38 1.99 20.18 8.82
C GLN A 38 0.67 20.45 8.08
N ALA A 39 0.49 19.88 6.87
CA ALA A 39 -0.76 19.99 6.11
C ALA A 39 -1.97 19.35 6.82
N TYR A 40 -1.71 18.51 7.82
CA TYR A 40 -2.69 17.87 8.69
C TYR A 40 -2.79 18.51 10.07
N GLY A 41 -2.08 19.63 10.31
CA GLY A 41 -2.01 20.30 11.59
C GLY A 41 -1.30 19.45 12.65
N LEU A 42 -0.36 18.62 12.24
CA LEU A 42 0.42 17.76 13.12
C LEU A 42 1.82 18.33 13.33
N PRO A 43 2.29 18.48 14.59
CA PRO A 43 3.69 18.73 14.86
C PRO A 43 4.50 17.50 14.43
N PHE A 44 5.73 17.70 13.95
CA PHE A 44 6.59 16.58 13.58
C PHE A 44 8.08 16.93 13.64
N GLU A 45 8.87 15.89 13.76
CA GLU A 45 10.33 15.87 13.63
C GLU A 45 10.71 15.06 12.41
N ILE A 46 11.75 15.49 11.69
CA ILE A 46 12.36 14.68 10.62
C ILE A 46 13.25 13.64 11.30
N VAL A 47 13.07 12.38 10.95
CA VAL A 47 13.86 11.28 11.49
C VAL A 47 14.40 10.42 10.35
N ALA A 48 15.52 9.75 10.61
CA ALA A 48 16.11 8.77 9.72
C ALA A 48 15.97 7.37 10.35
N VAL A 49 15.39 6.42 9.63
CA VAL A 49 15.30 5.02 10.05
C VAL A 49 16.49 4.27 9.44
N PRO A 50 17.38 3.66 10.23
CA PRO A 50 18.52 2.90 9.71
C PRO A 50 18.06 1.71 8.84
N SER A 51 18.70 1.50 7.70
CA SER A 51 18.48 0.31 6.88
C SER A 51 19.77 -0.18 6.23
N ALA A 52 19.73 -1.41 5.70
CA ALA A 52 20.88 -2.01 5.01
C ALA A 52 21.28 -1.25 3.73
N THR A 53 20.39 -0.43 3.18
CA THR A 53 20.64 0.33 1.93
C THR A 53 20.79 1.84 2.15
N GLY A 54 20.90 2.26 3.40
CA GLY A 54 21.02 3.66 3.80
C GLY A 54 19.86 4.12 4.68
N PRO A 55 19.91 5.34 5.21
CA PRO A 55 18.86 5.88 6.07
C PRO A 55 17.57 6.12 5.28
N LEU A 56 16.46 5.60 5.79
CA LEU A 56 15.13 5.81 5.21
C LEU A 56 14.53 7.10 5.79
N PRO A 57 14.02 8.03 4.95
CA PRO A 57 13.41 9.25 5.41
C PRO A 57 12.09 8.97 6.15
N GLY A 58 11.91 9.63 7.29
CA GLY A 58 10.73 9.47 8.14
C GLY A 58 10.31 10.75 8.84
N TRP A 59 9.12 10.70 9.44
CA TRP A 59 8.56 11.71 10.31
C TRP A 59 8.13 11.07 11.63
N PHE A 60 8.54 11.67 12.73
CA PHE A 60 7.98 11.36 14.04
C PHE A 60 6.97 12.43 14.41
N VAL A 61 5.74 12.05 14.65
CA VAL A 61 4.65 12.89 15.13
C VAL A 61 4.51 12.62 16.63
N PRO A 62 4.89 13.53 17.52
CA PRO A 62 4.77 13.32 18.97
C PRO A 62 3.29 13.26 19.39
N ALA A 63 3.02 12.62 20.51
CA ALA A 63 1.68 12.58 21.09
C ALA A 63 1.24 13.99 21.56
N PRO A 64 -0.06 14.28 21.62
CA PRO A 64 -0.53 15.58 22.10
C PRO A 64 -0.22 15.77 23.57
N GLY A 65 0.13 17.03 23.95
CA GLY A 65 0.33 17.43 25.34
C GLY A 65 1.70 17.11 25.96
N GLY A 66 2.69 16.65 25.15
CA GLY A 66 4.09 16.54 25.58
C GLY A 66 4.38 15.52 26.69
N ARG A 67 3.45 14.59 26.95
CA ARG A 67 3.65 13.50 27.93
C ARG A 67 4.13 12.24 27.21
N PRO A 68 4.93 11.39 27.88
CA PRO A 68 5.24 10.07 27.35
C PRO A 68 3.96 9.30 27.01
N ALA A 69 3.94 8.71 25.81
CA ALA A 69 2.77 8.04 25.28
C ALA A 69 3.20 6.87 24.37
N PRO A 70 2.31 5.91 24.07
CA PRO A 70 2.62 4.86 23.10
C PRO A 70 2.76 5.46 21.69
N ALA A 71 3.67 4.88 20.90
CA ALA A 71 3.87 5.21 19.50
C ALA A 71 3.34 4.11 18.58
N VAL A 72 2.85 4.49 17.41
CA VAL A 72 2.45 3.57 16.35
C VAL A 72 3.33 3.78 15.13
N VAL A 73 4.08 2.74 14.73
CA VAL A 73 4.82 2.73 13.48
C VAL A 73 3.86 2.47 12.33
N LEU A 74 3.83 3.35 11.35
CA LEU A 74 2.89 3.34 10.23
C LEU A 74 3.61 2.94 8.94
N VAL A 75 3.23 1.78 8.39
CA VAL A 75 3.88 1.17 7.22
C VAL A 75 2.97 1.25 6.00
N HIS A 76 3.38 2.04 4.99
CA HIS A 76 2.63 2.24 3.76
C HIS A 76 2.67 1.03 2.83
N GLY A 77 1.81 1.01 1.79
CA GLY A 77 1.72 -0.05 0.79
C GLY A 77 2.70 0.09 -0.38
N TRP A 78 2.56 -0.81 -1.38
CA TRP A 78 3.32 -0.81 -2.61
C TRP A 78 3.11 0.46 -3.44
N GLU A 79 4.15 0.97 -4.08
CA GLU A 79 4.14 2.21 -4.89
C GLU A 79 3.55 3.42 -4.17
N SER A 80 3.74 3.51 -2.87
CA SER A 80 3.22 4.53 -1.98
C SER A 80 4.38 5.25 -1.25
N ASN A 81 4.06 6.08 -0.27
CA ASN A 81 5.04 6.79 0.54
C ASN A 81 4.47 7.10 1.93
N ARG A 82 5.31 7.65 2.83
CA ARG A 82 4.94 7.98 4.21
C ARG A 82 3.74 8.94 4.33
N ALA A 83 3.53 9.85 3.35
CA ALA A 83 2.43 10.79 3.41
C ALA A 83 1.05 10.12 3.27
N ARG A 84 0.98 8.93 2.65
CA ARG A 84 -0.27 8.14 2.57
C ARG A 84 -0.77 7.69 3.94
N MET A 85 0.11 7.65 4.93
CA MET A 85 -0.23 7.29 6.31
C MET A 85 -0.62 8.50 7.19
N LEU A 86 -0.54 9.73 6.67
CA LEU A 86 -0.90 10.94 7.41
C LEU A 86 -2.34 10.96 7.95
N PRO A 87 -3.37 10.47 7.23
CA PRO A 87 -4.70 10.37 7.80
C PRO A 87 -4.75 9.44 9.03
N ASN A 88 -3.96 8.34 9.01
CA ASN A 88 -3.83 7.46 10.17
C ASN A 88 -3.12 8.15 11.33
N ALA A 89 -2.01 8.83 11.07
CA ALA A 89 -1.30 9.61 12.08
C ALA A 89 -2.21 10.67 12.72
N ARG A 90 -3.07 11.31 11.93
CA ARG A 90 -3.97 12.35 12.43
C ARG A 90 -5.00 11.83 13.43
N PHE A 91 -5.72 10.76 13.14
CA PHE A 91 -6.69 10.24 14.11
C PHE A 91 -6.01 9.58 15.31
N LEU A 92 -4.83 8.96 15.11
CA LEU A 92 -4.04 8.42 16.21
C LEU A 92 -3.52 9.53 17.14
N HIS A 93 -3.03 10.62 16.56
CA HIS A 93 -2.65 11.79 17.36
C HIS A 93 -3.83 12.35 18.16
N ALA A 94 -5.01 12.51 17.54
CA ALA A 94 -6.23 12.92 18.24
C ALA A 94 -6.59 11.95 19.39
N ALA A 95 -6.35 10.65 19.20
CA ALA A 95 -6.56 9.62 20.21
C ALA A 95 -5.49 9.58 21.33
N GLY A 96 -4.40 10.32 21.19
CA GLY A 96 -3.35 10.42 22.21
C GLY A 96 -2.09 9.61 21.94
N PHE A 97 -1.90 9.12 20.71
CA PHE A 97 -0.72 8.36 20.29
C PHE A 97 0.32 9.23 19.58
N ALA A 98 1.59 8.90 19.76
CA ALA A 98 2.64 9.29 18.84
C ALA A 98 2.62 8.40 17.60
N SER A 99 3.24 8.84 16.49
CA SER A 99 3.36 8.03 15.27
C SER A 99 4.72 8.21 14.60
N LEU A 100 5.29 7.12 14.09
CA LEU A 100 6.45 7.17 13.22
C LEU A 100 6.04 6.71 11.82
N LEU A 101 6.18 7.60 10.84
CA LEU A 101 5.91 7.36 9.43
C LEU A 101 7.24 7.39 8.67
N PHE A 102 7.46 6.45 7.76
CA PHE A 102 8.71 6.39 7.00
C PHE A 102 8.45 5.83 5.60
N ASP A 103 9.36 6.12 4.67
CA ASP A 103 9.35 5.49 3.35
C ASP A 103 10.12 4.17 3.40
N VAL A 104 9.46 3.07 3.07
CA VAL A 104 10.10 1.77 2.87
C VAL A 104 11.13 1.90 1.73
N ARG A 105 12.27 1.21 1.82
CA ARG A 105 13.32 1.23 0.77
C ARG A 105 12.74 1.12 -0.64
N GLY A 106 13.34 1.82 -1.59
CA GLY A 106 12.88 1.87 -2.97
C GLY A 106 11.56 2.60 -3.22
N HIS A 107 10.92 3.15 -2.17
CA HIS A 107 9.69 3.93 -2.25
C HIS A 107 9.93 5.38 -1.82
N GLY A 108 8.96 6.26 -2.10
CA GLY A 108 8.98 7.66 -1.69
C GLY A 108 10.24 8.38 -2.16
N ASP A 109 10.96 8.98 -1.23
CA ASP A 109 12.21 9.71 -1.49
C ASP A 109 13.45 8.80 -1.55
N ASN A 110 13.33 7.51 -1.23
CA ASN A 110 14.48 6.60 -1.26
C ASN A 110 15.01 6.39 -2.69
N PRO A 111 16.32 6.08 -2.85
CA PRO A 111 16.86 5.66 -4.14
C PRO A 111 16.20 4.35 -4.63
N PRO A 112 16.28 4.05 -5.94
CA PRO A 112 15.78 2.79 -6.46
C PRO A 112 16.62 1.62 -5.92
N GLU A 113 15.96 0.48 -5.67
CA GLU A 113 16.63 -0.75 -5.31
C GLU A 113 17.19 -1.48 -6.55
N THR A 114 18.27 -2.21 -6.38
CA THR A 114 18.88 -3.03 -7.43
C THR A 114 18.31 -4.46 -7.49
N LEU A 115 17.70 -4.90 -6.38
CA LEU A 115 17.05 -6.20 -6.26
C LEU A 115 15.55 -6.04 -6.02
N PRO A 116 14.72 -7.00 -6.46
CA PRO A 116 13.28 -6.96 -6.25
C PRO A 116 12.92 -6.81 -4.77
N ILE A 117 11.93 -5.97 -4.48
CA ILE A 117 11.43 -5.73 -3.13
C ILE A 117 10.27 -6.70 -2.84
N SER A 118 10.23 -7.23 -1.63
CA SER A 118 9.16 -8.12 -1.16
C SER A 118 8.67 -7.73 0.24
N GLY A 119 7.72 -8.47 0.80
CA GLY A 119 7.29 -8.30 2.18
C GLY A 119 8.42 -8.39 3.20
N ALA A 120 9.50 -9.13 2.90
CA ALA A 120 10.65 -9.24 3.81
C ALA A 120 11.39 -7.91 3.99
N GLU A 121 11.57 -7.13 2.90
CA GLU A 121 12.18 -5.80 2.96
C GLU A 121 11.29 -4.83 3.74
N PHE A 122 9.97 -4.87 3.52
CA PHE A 122 9.00 -4.12 4.32
C PHE A 122 9.09 -4.49 5.82
N GLY A 123 9.25 -5.78 6.13
CA GLY A 123 9.39 -6.26 7.51
C GLY A 123 10.69 -5.80 8.18
N ALA A 124 11.80 -5.87 7.45
CA ALA A 124 13.10 -5.40 7.96
C ALA A 124 13.09 -3.89 8.25
N ASP A 125 12.52 -3.09 7.34
CA ASP A 125 12.43 -1.64 7.50
C ASP A 125 11.42 -1.23 8.60
N ALA A 126 10.29 -1.95 8.71
CA ALA A 126 9.34 -1.74 9.79
C ALA A 126 9.96 -2.03 11.17
N ARG A 127 10.77 -3.08 11.28
CA ARG A 127 11.48 -3.43 12.50
C ARG A 127 12.52 -2.37 12.90
N ALA A 128 13.26 -1.83 11.93
CA ALA A 128 14.18 -0.72 12.16
C ALA A 128 13.42 0.55 12.62
N ALA A 129 12.25 0.81 12.06
CA ALA A 129 11.41 1.92 12.50
C ALA A 129 10.87 1.71 13.94
N VAL A 130 10.54 0.48 14.31
CA VAL A 130 10.17 0.11 15.69
C VAL A 130 11.34 0.39 16.65
N GLU A 131 12.56 0.05 16.27
CA GLU A 131 13.75 0.32 17.06
C GLU A 131 13.93 1.82 17.30
N VAL A 132 13.83 2.64 16.26
CA VAL A 132 13.89 4.11 16.37
C VAL A 132 12.79 4.64 17.30
N ALA A 133 11.55 4.16 17.16
CA ALA A 133 10.46 4.60 18.02
C ALA A 133 10.66 4.17 19.48
N ALA A 134 11.06 2.92 19.71
CA ALA A 134 11.26 2.37 21.05
C ALA A 134 12.46 2.97 21.81
N ALA A 135 13.45 3.51 21.09
CA ALA A 135 14.61 4.18 21.70
C ALA A 135 14.29 5.60 22.21
N ARG A 136 13.12 6.15 21.91
CA ARG A 136 12.74 7.50 22.34
C ARG A 136 12.30 7.53 23.81
N PRO A 137 12.76 8.53 24.59
CA PRO A 137 12.39 8.65 26.00
C PRO A 137 10.92 9.05 26.21
N ASP A 138 10.28 9.64 25.19
CA ASP A 138 8.88 10.05 25.18
C ASP A 138 7.92 8.95 24.67
N VAL A 139 8.42 7.71 24.41
CA VAL A 139 7.62 6.57 23.95
C VAL A 139 7.56 5.50 25.06
N THR A 140 6.35 5.14 25.49
CA THR A 140 6.11 4.16 26.55
C THR A 140 6.01 2.71 26.06
N SER A 141 5.49 2.53 24.84
CA SER A 141 5.30 1.23 24.18
C SER A 141 5.10 1.44 22.67
N VAL A 142 5.27 0.39 21.88
CA VAL A 142 5.19 0.48 20.41
C VAL A 142 4.17 -0.49 19.86
N GLY A 143 3.25 0.03 19.01
CA GLY A 143 2.41 -0.75 18.12
C GLY A 143 2.81 -0.55 16.66
N VAL A 144 2.33 -1.43 15.79
CA VAL A 144 2.55 -1.29 14.34
C VAL A 144 1.22 -1.37 13.59
N LEU A 145 1.01 -0.45 12.64
CA LEU A 145 -0.11 -0.47 11.71
C LEU A 145 0.44 -0.48 10.28
N GLY A 146 0.10 -1.50 9.52
CA GLY A 146 0.49 -1.61 8.11
C GLY A 146 -0.71 -1.67 7.17
N HIS A 147 -0.52 -1.16 5.95
CA HIS A 147 -1.50 -1.22 4.88
C HIS A 147 -0.98 -2.02 3.69
N SER A 148 -1.78 -2.97 3.17
CA SER A 148 -1.45 -3.77 1.97
C SER A 148 -0.09 -4.47 2.10
N MET A 149 0.90 -4.20 1.26
CA MET A 149 2.27 -4.71 1.38
C MET A 149 2.92 -4.29 2.72
N GLY A 150 2.64 -3.07 3.20
CA GLY A 150 3.07 -2.61 4.51
C GLY A 150 2.49 -3.44 5.66
N ALA A 151 1.30 -4.01 5.50
CA ALA A 151 0.72 -4.91 6.49
C ALA A 151 1.41 -6.28 6.53
N ILE A 152 1.90 -6.78 5.38
CA ILE A 152 2.79 -7.96 5.37
C ILE A 152 4.07 -7.63 6.16
N GLY A 153 4.69 -6.47 5.87
CA GLY A 153 5.87 -6.00 6.60
C GLY A 153 5.63 -5.86 8.10
N ALA A 154 4.51 -5.23 8.49
CA ALA A 154 4.11 -5.08 9.88
C ALA A 154 3.95 -6.44 10.60
N ALA A 155 3.31 -7.42 9.93
CA ALA A 155 3.15 -8.76 10.49
C ALA A 155 4.49 -9.50 10.63
N LEU A 156 5.40 -9.36 9.65
CA LEU A 156 6.75 -9.95 9.72
C LEU A 156 7.58 -9.30 10.82
N ALA A 157 7.53 -7.97 10.93
CA ALA A 157 8.21 -7.26 12.01
C ALA A 157 7.70 -7.72 13.40
N ALA A 158 6.36 -7.81 13.56
CA ALA A 158 5.75 -8.25 14.81
C ALA A 158 6.12 -9.69 15.20
N ALA A 159 6.24 -10.57 14.20
CA ALA A 159 6.63 -11.96 14.43
C ALA A 159 8.07 -12.11 14.97
N ASP A 160 8.95 -11.14 14.70
CA ASP A 160 10.38 -11.22 14.95
C ASP A 160 10.88 -10.16 15.96
N ASP A 161 9.99 -9.27 16.46
CA ASP A 161 10.35 -8.19 17.38
C ASP A 161 9.41 -8.14 18.62
N PRO A 162 9.86 -8.56 19.80
CA PRO A 162 9.03 -8.59 21.00
C PRO A 162 8.65 -7.21 21.55
N ARG A 163 9.25 -6.12 21.07
CA ARG A 163 8.89 -4.74 21.45
C ARG A 163 7.52 -4.33 20.91
N ILE A 164 7.00 -5.04 19.90
CA ILE A 164 5.70 -4.73 19.30
C ILE A 164 4.60 -5.29 20.19
N GLY A 165 3.94 -4.39 20.94
CA GLY A 165 2.86 -4.73 21.86
C GLY A 165 1.51 -4.97 21.21
N ALA A 166 1.27 -4.41 20.00
CA ALA A 166 0.01 -4.57 19.27
C ALA A 166 0.23 -4.47 17.76
N LEU A 167 -0.45 -5.35 16.99
CA LEU A 167 -0.39 -5.37 15.53
C LEU A 167 -1.76 -5.03 14.92
N VAL A 168 -1.78 -4.05 14.02
CA VAL A 168 -2.93 -3.75 13.19
C VAL A 168 -2.55 -3.99 11.72
N THR A 169 -3.33 -4.81 11.03
CA THR A 169 -3.15 -5.08 9.61
C THR A 169 -4.37 -4.65 8.81
N THR A 170 -4.19 -3.91 7.71
CA THR A 170 -5.28 -3.39 6.89
C THR A 170 -5.11 -3.78 5.42
N ALA A 171 -6.17 -4.28 4.77
CA ALA A 171 -6.18 -4.68 3.35
C ALA A 171 -5.03 -5.64 2.97
N THR A 172 -4.76 -6.65 3.79
CA THR A 172 -3.53 -7.43 3.79
C THR A 172 -3.59 -8.64 2.87
N PRO A 173 -2.66 -8.81 1.91
CA PRO A 173 -2.49 -10.07 1.20
C PRO A 173 -1.99 -11.18 2.16
N ALA A 174 -2.73 -12.29 2.24
CA ALA A 174 -2.43 -13.36 3.21
C ALA A 174 -1.22 -14.22 2.84
N ASP A 175 -1.02 -14.47 1.52
CA ASP A 175 -0.01 -15.40 1.01
C ASP A 175 0.60 -14.88 -0.31
N PRO A 176 1.93 -14.97 -0.51
CA PRO A 176 2.59 -14.42 -1.69
C PRO A 176 2.18 -15.09 -3.01
N ARG A 177 1.85 -16.40 -3.02
CA ARG A 177 1.41 -17.09 -4.24
C ARG A 177 0.01 -16.65 -4.64
N ARG A 178 -0.86 -16.41 -3.67
CA ARG A 178 -2.20 -15.86 -3.92
C ARG A 178 -2.10 -14.44 -4.45
N LEU A 179 -1.23 -13.61 -3.86
CA LEU A 179 -0.96 -12.26 -4.35
C LEU A 179 -0.47 -12.31 -5.80
N THR A 180 0.54 -13.14 -6.12
CA THR A 180 1.04 -13.30 -7.50
C THR A 180 -0.09 -13.72 -8.47
N ARG A 181 -0.94 -14.67 -8.08
CA ARG A 181 -2.09 -15.06 -8.91
C ARG A 181 -3.09 -13.91 -9.08
N ARG A 182 -3.33 -13.14 -8.02
CA ARG A 182 -4.22 -11.97 -8.08
C ARG A 182 -3.68 -10.91 -9.03
N THR A 183 -2.37 -10.65 -9.03
CA THR A 183 -1.77 -9.70 -9.98
C THR A 183 -1.89 -10.17 -11.44
N PHE A 184 -1.89 -11.48 -11.71
CA PHE A 184 -2.21 -11.99 -13.06
C PHE A 184 -3.62 -11.59 -13.47
N GLN A 185 -4.61 -11.79 -12.59
CA GLN A 185 -6.01 -11.42 -12.85
C GLN A 185 -6.17 -9.91 -13.09
N LEU A 186 -5.53 -9.09 -12.25
CA LEU A 186 -5.54 -7.63 -12.38
C LEU A 186 -4.88 -7.14 -13.68
N ALA A 187 -3.92 -7.90 -14.21
CA ALA A 187 -3.29 -7.67 -15.51
C ALA A 187 -4.11 -8.25 -16.70
N GLY A 188 -5.34 -8.74 -16.46
CA GLY A 188 -6.19 -9.31 -17.51
C GLY A 188 -5.83 -10.75 -17.90
N LEU A 189 -4.88 -11.38 -17.22
CA LEU A 189 -4.47 -12.76 -17.50
C LEU A 189 -5.40 -13.74 -16.77
N THR A 190 -6.51 -14.07 -17.41
CA THR A 190 -7.43 -15.11 -16.91
C THR A 190 -7.02 -16.49 -17.42
N MET A 191 -6.78 -17.43 -16.52
CA MET A 191 -6.38 -18.81 -16.83
C MET A 191 -7.04 -19.80 -15.88
N PRO A 192 -7.29 -21.04 -16.34
CA PRO A 192 -7.75 -22.11 -15.47
C PRO A 192 -6.81 -22.32 -14.27
N GLY A 193 -7.39 -22.70 -13.12
CA GLY A 193 -6.63 -22.89 -11.88
C GLY A 193 -5.47 -23.89 -12.00
N VAL A 194 -5.65 -24.93 -12.81
CA VAL A 194 -4.62 -25.97 -13.10
C VAL A 194 -3.34 -25.38 -13.73
N ILE A 195 -3.45 -24.24 -14.43
CA ILE A 195 -2.32 -23.49 -14.99
C ILE A 195 -1.90 -22.36 -14.04
N ALA A 196 -2.88 -21.60 -13.55
CA ALA A 196 -2.62 -20.40 -12.75
C ALA A 196 -1.86 -20.70 -11.43
N HIS A 197 -2.18 -21.83 -10.75
CA HIS A 197 -1.54 -22.15 -9.48
C HIS A 197 -0.06 -22.54 -9.63
N PRO A 198 0.34 -23.49 -10.51
CA PRO A 198 1.76 -23.80 -10.67
C PRO A 198 2.55 -22.64 -11.25
N LEU A 199 1.98 -21.85 -12.17
CA LEU A 199 2.63 -20.68 -12.72
C LEU A 199 2.85 -19.60 -11.64
N ALA A 200 1.86 -19.31 -10.78
CA ALA A 200 2.02 -18.39 -9.66
C ALA A 200 3.06 -18.90 -8.65
N ALA A 201 3.11 -20.20 -8.38
CA ALA A 201 4.12 -20.78 -7.50
C ALA A 201 5.54 -20.63 -8.06
N LEU A 202 5.74 -20.91 -9.35
CA LEU A 202 7.01 -20.70 -10.05
C LEU A 202 7.39 -19.22 -10.04
N THR A 203 6.46 -18.35 -10.44
CA THR A 203 6.68 -16.90 -10.51
C THR A 203 7.08 -16.34 -9.15
N THR A 204 6.37 -16.73 -8.08
CA THR A 204 6.72 -16.31 -6.71
C THR A 204 8.14 -16.74 -6.32
N ARG A 205 8.55 -17.97 -6.64
CA ARG A 205 9.91 -18.45 -6.36
C ARG A 205 10.96 -17.70 -7.16
N VAL A 206 10.73 -17.48 -8.46
CA VAL A 206 11.64 -16.71 -9.33
C VAL A 206 11.74 -15.26 -8.87
N TYR A 207 10.64 -14.68 -8.42
CA TYR A 207 10.60 -13.32 -7.87
C TYR A 207 11.47 -13.19 -6.61
N LEU A 208 11.36 -14.11 -5.67
CA LEU A 208 12.03 -14.06 -4.37
C LEU A 208 13.49 -14.51 -4.40
N ARG A 209 13.90 -15.27 -5.42
CA ARG A 209 15.23 -15.87 -5.53
C ARG A 209 16.40 -14.89 -5.44
N PRO A 210 16.37 -13.67 -6.04
CA PRO A 210 17.52 -12.76 -5.98
C PRO A 210 17.94 -12.35 -4.57
N ARG A 211 16.99 -12.29 -3.63
CA ARG A 211 17.25 -11.99 -2.21
C ARG A 211 17.31 -13.24 -1.32
N GLY A 212 17.20 -14.43 -1.90
CA GLY A 212 17.27 -15.70 -1.16
C GLY A 212 16.03 -16.00 -0.30
N HIS A 213 14.91 -15.29 -0.50
CA HIS A 213 13.73 -15.49 0.33
C HIS A 213 12.92 -16.72 -0.08
N ALA A 214 12.51 -17.51 0.91
CA ALA A 214 11.48 -18.53 0.74
C ALA A 214 10.08 -17.91 0.74
N PRO A 215 9.08 -18.47 0.03
CA PRO A 215 7.70 -17.97 0.06
C PRO A 215 7.09 -17.89 1.47
N SER A 216 7.45 -18.79 2.38
CA SER A 216 7.01 -18.75 3.78
C SER A 216 7.58 -17.57 4.57
N ALA A 217 8.78 -17.08 4.21
CA ALA A 217 9.42 -15.94 4.86
C ALA A 217 8.76 -14.59 4.55
N VAL A 218 7.90 -14.54 3.53
CA VAL A 218 7.16 -13.34 3.11
C VAL A 218 5.64 -13.53 3.21
N SER A 219 5.18 -14.51 3.98
CA SER A 219 3.76 -14.83 4.17
C SER A 219 3.23 -14.18 5.43
N ALA A 220 2.22 -13.30 5.29
CA ALA A 220 1.54 -12.71 6.43
C ALA A 220 0.86 -13.78 7.31
N THR A 221 0.27 -14.82 6.69
CA THR A 221 -0.32 -15.97 7.43
C THR A 221 0.72 -16.71 8.27
N ALA A 222 1.94 -16.89 7.76
CA ALA A 222 3.02 -17.52 8.54
C ALA A 222 3.49 -16.59 9.65
N ALA A 223 3.59 -15.29 9.40
CA ALA A 223 4.00 -14.29 10.38
C ALA A 223 3.01 -14.18 11.55
N VAL A 224 1.70 -14.04 11.28
CA VAL A 224 0.69 -13.93 12.33
C VAL A 224 0.60 -15.17 13.20
N ARG A 225 0.99 -16.35 12.72
CA ARG A 225 1.09 -17.57 13.58
C ARG A 225 2.23 -17.52 14.58
N ARG A 226 3.31 -16.78 14.28
CA ARG A 226 4.47 -16.64 15.17
C ARG A 226 4.34 -15.48 16.14
N TYR A 227 3.60 -14.42 15.77
CA TYR A 227 3.41 -13.28 16.65
C TYR A 227 2.51 -13.63 17.84
N PRO A 228 2.97 -13.51 19.09
CA PRO A 228 2.20 -13.89 20.26
C PRO A 228 1.21 -12.84 20.74
N GLY A 229 1.41 -11.57 20.35
CA GLY A 229 0.63 -10.43 20.84
C GLY A 229 -0.74 -10.26 20.17
N PRO A 230 -1.51 -9.28 20.62
CA PRO A 230 -2.86 -8.97 20.11
C PRO A 230 -2.82 -8.50 18.67
N ILE A 231 -3.82 -8.92 17.87
CA ILE A 231 -3.95 -8.57 16.45
C ILE A 231 -5.34 -8.04 16.14
N LEU A 232 -5.40 -6.89 15.47
CA LEU A 232 -6.59 -6.39 14.77
C LEU A 232 -6.39 -6.49 13.27
N ILE A 233 -7.28 -7.20 12.59
CA ILE A 233 -7.31 -7.35 11.14
C ILE A 233 -8.47 -6.51 10.61
N VAL A 234 -8.19 -5.57 9.69
CA VAL A 234 -9.20 -4.71 9.07
C VAL A 234 -9.19 -4.91 7.56
N HIS A 235 -10.36 -5.04 6.96
CA HIS A 235 -10.48 -5.20 5.50
C HIS A 235 -11.75 -4.55 4.97
N GLY A 236 -11.70 -4.07 3.74
CA GLY A 236 -12.88 -3.62 3.01
C GLY A 236 -13.55 -4.79 2.30
N GLU A 237 -14.85 -4.92 2.40
CA GLU A 237 -15.59 -5.98 1.72
C GLU A 237 -15.54 -5.82 0.19
N GLN A 238 -15.50 -4.55 -0.27
CA GLN A 238 -15.42 -4.19 -1.69
C GLN A 238 -13.98 -4.01 -2.20
N ASP A 239 -12.99 -4.62 -1.53
CA ASP A 239 -11.58 -4.54 -1.95
C ASP A 239 -11.35 -5.37 -3.22
N GLU A 240 -11.24 -4.68 -4.36
CA GLU A 240 -10.99 -5.30 -5.67
C GLU A 240 -9.52 -5.62 -5.92
N VAL A 241 -8.60 -5.12 -5.11
CA VAL A 241 -7.15 -5.38 -5.23
C VAL A 241 -6.78 -6.64 -4.46
N VAL A 242 -7.16 -6.66 -3.17
CA VAL A 242 -6.93 -7.79 -2.25
C VAL A 242 -8.28 -8.22 -1.70
N GLY A 243 -8.84 -9.29 -2.22
CA GLY A 243 -10.18 -9.73 -1.81
C GLY A 243 -10.28 -10.01 -0.30
N ALA A 244 -11.44 -9.71 0.29
CA ALA A 244 -11.71 -9.82 1.73
C ALA A 244 -11.50 -11.24 2.31
N ASP A 245 -11.49 -12.28 1.48
CA ASP A 245 -11.16 -13.66 1.89
C ASP A 245 -9.74 -13.80 2.48
N ASN A 246 -8.84 -12.85 2.17
CA ASN A 246 -7.51 -12.78 2.78
C ASN A 246 -7.58 -12.45 4.27
N ALA A 247 -8.49 -11.56 4.69
CA ALA A 247 -8.68 -11.22 6.09
C ALA A 247 -9.18 -12.44 6.90
N VAL A 248 -10.15 -13.19 6.36
CA VAL A 248 -10.65 -14.42 6.99
C VAL A 248 -9.55 -15.47 7.14
N ARG A 249 -8.64 -15.56 6.15
CA ARG A 249 -7.47 -16.47 6.23
C ARG A 249 -6.47 -16.05 7.30
N LEU A 250 -6.21 -14.74 7.40
CA LEU A 250 -5.34 -14.19 8.45
C LEU A 250 -5.94 -14.41 9.83
N GLU A 251 -7.22 -14.14 10.00
CA GLU A 251 -7.93 -14.39 11.25
C GLU A 251 -7.84 -15.87 11.68
N ARG A 252 -8.16 -16.79 10.77
CA ARG A 252 -8.04 -18.23 11.05
C ARG A 252 -6.62 -18.61 11.46
N ALA A 253 -5.60 -18.07 10.78
CA ALA A 253 -4.22 -18.31 11.12
C ALA A 253 -3.85 -17.70 12.48
N ALA A 254 -4.35 -16.51 12.77
CA ALA A 254 -4.15 -15.80 14.01
C ALA A 254 -4.81 -16.52 15.19
N ARG A 255 -6.04 -16.97 15.07
CA ARG A 255 -6.78 -17.73 16.12
C ARG A 255 -6.19 -19.09 16.43
N GLY A 256 -5.29 -19.62 15.59
CA GLY A 256 -4.56 -20.84 15.87
C GLY A 256 -3.55 -20.74 17.02
N VAL A 257 -3.33 -19.55 17.60
CA VAL A 257 -2.46 -19.32 18.77
C VAL A 257 -3.34 -19.12 20.00
N ALA A 258 -3.23 -20.02 20.98
CA ALA A 258 -4.06 -19.99 22.18
C ALA A 258 -3.81 -18.73 23.04
N GLY A 259 -4.87 -18.22 23.67
CA GLY A 259 -4.80 -17.10 24.63
C GLY A 259 -4.56 -15.72 24.02
N ARG A 260 -4.48 -15.59 22.68
CA ARG A 260 -4.25 -14.32 22.01
C ARG A 260 -5.54 -13.61 21.67
N GLU A 261 -5.60 -12.29 21.88
CA GLU A 261 -6.69 -11.44 21.40
C GLU A 261 -6.59 -11.30 19.87
N VAL A 262 -7.66 -11.68 19.15
CA VAL A 262 -7.77 -11.55 17.70
C VAL A 262 -9.10 -10.89 17.36
N GLU A 263 -9.03 -9.72 16.75
CA GLU A 263 -10.20 -9.02 16.24
C GLU A 263 -10.18 -8.99 14.71
N LEU A 264 -11.36 -9.13 14.11
CA LEU A 264 -11.61 -8.93 12.69
C LEU A 264 -12.66 -7.82 12.51
N LEU A 265 -12.36 -6.84 11.67
CA LEU A 265 -13.27 -5.80 11.23
C LEU A 265 -13.37 -5.83 9.70
N ILE A 266 -14.53 -6.20 9.18
CA ILE A 266 -14.88 -6.05 7.77
C ILE A 266 -15.74 -4.80 7.62
N LEU A 267 -15.34 -3.91 6.72
CA LEU A 267 -16.05 -2.68 6.41
C LEU A 267 -16.89 -2.90 5.14
N PRO A 268 -18.23 -2.86 5.21
CA PRO A 268 -19.09 -3.21 4.07
C PRO A 268 -18.85 -2.36 2.82
N GLU A 269 -18.64 -1.05 2.99
CA GLU A 269 -18.37 -0.10 1.90
C GLU A 269 -16.88 0.13 1.66
N GLY A 270 -16.02 -0.57 2.43
CA GLY A 270 -14.57 -0.41 2.38
C GLY A 270 -13.99 -0.97 1.08
N ARG A 271 -13.15 -0.17 0.43
CA ARG A 271 -12.33 -0.56 -0.73
C ARG A 271 -10.89 -0.80 -0.30
N HIS A 272 -9.98 -1.03 -1.26
CA HIS A 272 -8.55 -1.23 -0.95
C HIS A 272 -7.93 -0.03 -0.22
N ARG A 273 -8.32 1.18 -0.58
CA ARG A 273 -7.81 2.44 -0.03
C ARG A 273 -8.89 3.20 0.75
N TRP A 274 -8.50 4.25 1.43
CA TRP A 274 -9.40 5.19 2.10
C TRP A 274 -10.19 4.61 3.28
N LEU A 275 -9.82 3.42 3.78
CA LEU A 275 -10.48 2.75 4.91
C LEU A 275 -10.61 3.67 6.15
N TYR A 276 -9.66 4.58 6.33
CA TYR A 276 -9.66 5.56 7.42
C TYR A 276 -10.81 6.61 7.34
N GLU A 277 -11.54 6.69 6.23
CA GLU A 277 -12.71 7.55 6.12
C GLU A 277 -13.89 6.98 6.92
N ASP A 278 -13.94 5.67 7.10
CA ASP A 278 -14.94 5.01 7.93
C ASP A 278 -14.70 5.31 9.42
N PRO A 279 -15.70 5.84 10.14
CA PRO A 279 -15.60 6.07 11.58
C PRO A 279 -15.33 4.78 12.38
N ALA A 280 -15.87 3.63 11.95
CA ALA A 280 -15.65 2.34 12.61
C ALA A 280 -14.18 1.92 12.52
N TYR A 281 -13.52 2.16 11.38
CA TYR A 281 -12.07 1.95 11.22
C TYR A 281 -11.29 2.71 12.29
N ARG A 282 -11.50 4.03 12.36
CA ARG A 282 -10.72 4.89 13.27
C ARG A 282 -10.98 4.56 14.74
N GLY A 283 -12.26 4.41 15.09
CA GLY A 283 -12.66 4.09 16.47
C GLY A 283 -12.17 2.73 16.94
N ARG A 284 -12.27 1.69 16.09
CA ARG A 284 -11.84 0.34 16.43
C ARG A 284 -10.33 0.26 16.60
N ILE A 285 -9.55 0.84 15.68
CA ILE A 285 -8.09 0.85 15.76
C ILE A 285 -7.62 1.60 17.01
N ALA A 286 -8.15 2.80 17.28
CA ALA A 286 -7.78 3.56 18.45
C ALA A 286 -8.10 2.84 19.77
N ALA A 287 -9.30 2.24 19.88
CA ALA A 287 -9.70 1.46 21.05
C ALA A 287 -8.82 0.21 21.25
N PHE A 288 -8.54 -0.52 20.16
CA PHE A 288 -7.69 -1.71 20.19
C PHE A 288 -6.27 -1.37 20.67
N LEU A 289 -5.65 -0.35 20.08
CA LEU A 289 -4.30 0.09 20.46
C LEU A 289 -4.27 0.60 21.91
N ALA A 290 -5.31 1.33 22.35
CA ALA A 290 -5.39 1.83 23.72
C ALA A 290 -5.53 0.72 24.77
N ARG A 291 -6.20 -0.38 24.45
CA ARG A 291 -6.28 -1.55 25.36
C ARG A 291 -4.97 -2.29 25.47
N ASN A 292 -4.19 -2.30 24.39
CA ASN A 292 -3.06 -3.22 24.25
C ASN A 292 -1.68 -2.54 24.38
N LEU A 293 -1.62 -1.20 24.49
CA LEU A 293 -0.38 -0.46 24.61
C LEU A 293 -0.32 0.27 25.95
N ALA A 294 0.77 0.04 26.68
CA ALA A 294 1.00 0.69 27.98
C ALA A 294 1.17 2.22 27.84
N GLY A 295 0.55 2.97 28.73
CA GLY A 295 0.61 4.44 28.73
C GLY A 295 -0.40 5.11 27.79
N ALA A 296 -1.29 4.34 27.15
CA ALA A 296 -2.33 4.89 26.29
C ALA A 296 -3.47 5.57 27.06
N THR A 297 -4.22 6.39 26.34
CA THR A 297 -5.51 6.93 26.79
C THR A 297 -6.51 5.77 27.01
N GLU A 298 -7.46 5.96 27.90
CA GLU A 298 -8.55 5.00 28.10
C GLU A 298 -9.27 4.68 26.75
N PRO A 299 -9.57 3.39 26.45
CA PRO A 299 -9.99 2.94 25.11
C PRO A 299 -11.24 3.65 24.55
N TYR A 300 -12.25 3.89 25.37
CA TYR A 300 -13.46 4.59 24.93
C TYR A 300 -13.18 6.04 24.53
N ARG A 301 -12.34 6.74 25.31
CA ARG A 301 -11.94 8.12 25.00
C ARG A 301 -11.06 8.19 23.77
N ALA A 302 -10.14 7.23 23.60
CA ALA A 302 -9.32 7.11 22.40
C ALA A 302 -10.18 6.92 21.15
N ALA A 303 -11.15 6.01 21.20
CA ALA A 303 -12.09 5.77 20.11
C ALA A 303 -12.92 7.01 19.76
N ALA A 304 -13.50 7.68 20.76
CA ALA A 304 -14.31 8.88 20.53
C ALA A 304 -13.52 10.01 19.87
N ARG A 305 -12.27 10.26 20.31
CA ARG A 305 -11.39 11.26 19.71
C ARG A 305 -10.98 10.90 18.28
N ALA A 306 -10.68 9.63 18.03
CA ALA A 306 -10.32 9.15 16.70
C ALA A 306 -11.49 9.30 15.70
N VAL A 307 -12.72 8.98 16.11
CA VAL A 307 -13.91 9.15 15.27
C VAL A 307 -14.17 10.62 14.96
N ALA A 308 -14.01 11.51 15.94
CA ALA A 308 -14.20 12.94 15.77
C ALA A 308 -13.07 13.64 14.98
N ALA A 309 -11.95 12.96 14.73
CA ALA A 309 -10.83 13.53 14.01
C ALA A 309 -11.22 13.88 12.56
N ARG A 310 -10.79 15.06 12.12
CA ARG A 310 -11.04 15.54 10.76
C ARG A 310 -10.35 14.63 9.75
N VAL A 311 -11.09 14.19 8.74
CA VAL A 311 -10.57 13.36 7.66
C VAL A 311 -10.14 14.22 6.48
N ARG A 312 -9.01 13.90 5.89
CA ARG A 312 -8.50 14.50 4.66
C ARG A 312 -7.79 13.41 3.85
N ARG A 313 -8.06 13.34 2.56
CA ARG A 313 -7.29 12.52 1.63
C ARG A 313 -5.99 13.22 1.27
N PRO A 314 -4.83 12.54 1.29
CA PRO A 314 -3.63 13.07 0.67
C PRO A 314 -3.81 13.17 -0.85
N PRO A 315 -3.05 14.04 -1.54
CA PRO A 315 -3.02 14.09 -2.99
C PRO A 315 -2.77 12.70 -3.58
N ASP A 316 -3.47 12.40 -4.68
CA ASP A 316 -3.36 11.09 -5.32
C ASP A 316 -2.02 11.00 -6.08
N THR A 317 -1.08 10.28 -5.50
CA THR A 317 0.22 9.95 -6.12
C THR A 317 0.26 8.47 -6.51
N ASP A 318 -0.89 7.82 -6.58
CA ASP A 318 -0.98 6.38 -6.57
C ASP A 318 -0.47 5.65 -7.79
N GLY A 319 -0.02 4.42 -7.51
CA GLY A 319 0.48 3.44 -8.43
C GLY A 319 -0.59 2.76 -9.29
N SER A 320 -0.18 1.63 -9.87
CA SER A 320 -0.91 0.84 -10.86
C SER A 320 -2.32 0.41 -10.49
N PHE A 321 -2.68 0.41 -9.20
CA PHE A 321 -4.01 0.03 -8.71
C PHE A 321 -4.97 1.22 -8.50
N ALA A 322 -4.55 2.44 -8.77
CA ALA A 322 -5.38 3.64 -8.62
C ALA A 322 -6.69 3.57 -9.43
N ALA A 323 -6.62 2.98 -10.62
CA ALA A 323 -7.78 2.84 -11.51
C ALA A 323 -8.86 1.89 -10.95
N LEU A 324 -8.47 0.90 -10.13
CA LEU A 324 -9.38 -0.12 -9.57
C LEU A 324 -10.22 0.41 -8.41
N ASP A 325 -9.77 1.49 -7.76
CA ASP A 325 -10.49 2.10 -6.63
C ASP A 325 -11.45 3.24 -7.07
N ARG A 326 -11.54 3.52 -8.37
CA ARG A 326 -12.53 4.48 -8.87
C ARG A 326 -13.92 3.82 -8.86
N PRO A 327 -14.98 4.54 -8.46
CA PRO A 327 -16.34 4.04 -8.68
C PRO A 327 -16.52 3.75 -10.17
N ALA A 328 -17.14 2.61 -10.49
CA ALA A 328 -17.50 2.31 -11.87
C ALA A 328 -18.26 3.52 -12.43
N ALA A 329 -17.83 4.00 -13.61
CA ALA A 329 -18.61 5.02 -14.30
C ALA A 329 -20.05 4.50 -14.43
N PRO A 330 -21.09 5.31 -14.18
CA PRO A 330 -22.45 4.88 -14.39
C PRO A 330 -22.57 4.36 -15.82
N ALA A 331 -23.17 3.17 -15.95
CA ALA A 331 -23.42 2.58 -17.26
C ALA A 331 -24.08 3.64 -18.15
N PRO A 332 -23.66 3.82 -19.42
CA PRO A 332 -24.34 4.74 -20.33
C PRO A 332 -25.81 4.34 -20.34
N SER A 333 -26.68 5.31 -20.05
CA SER A 333 -28.13 5.11 -20.18
C SER A 333 -28.40 4.54 -21.58
N PRO A 334 -29.24 3.49 -21.71
CA PRO A 334 -29.63 3.03 -23.02
C PRO A 334 -30.21 4.22 -23.79
N ALA A 335 -29.61 4.50 -24.93
CA ALA A 335 -30.14 5.49 -25.84
C ALA A 335 -31.62 5.14 -26.13
N ALA A 336 -32.51 6.06 -25.88
CA ALA A 336 -33.89 5.92 -26.25
C ALA A 336 -33.94 5.86 -27.80
N ASP A 337 -34.12 4.67 -28.32
CA ASP A 337 -34.49 4.46 -29.71
C ASP A 337 -35.91 5.08 -29.91
N GLY A 338 -35.95 6.24 -30.48
CA GLY A 338 -37.18 6.81 -31.01
C GLY A 338 -37.24 6.59 -32.52
N PRO A 339 -38.38 6.18 -33.08
CA PRO A 339 -38.51 5.85 -34.49
C PRO A 339 -38.82 7.06 -35.39
N ASP A 340 -38.40 6.93 -36.63
CA ASP A 340 -38.93 7.55 -37.84
C ASP A 340 -38.68 9.04 -38.15
N GLY A 341 -37.96 9.23 -39.28
CA GLY A 341 -38.03 10.43 -40.11
C GLY A 341 -37.08 10.35 -41.32
N PRO A 342 -37.43 10.90 -42.49
CA PRO A 342 -37.37 10.22 -43.76
C PRO A 342 -36.08 10.45 -44.57
N LEU A 343 -35.89 9.54 -45.53
CA LEU A 343 -34.91 9.53 -46.61
C LEU A 343 -35.02 10.80 -47.50
N ALA A 344 -33.91 11.47 -47.75
CA ALA A 344 -33.73 12.31 -48.92
C ALA A 344 -32.35 12.09 -49.51
N GLY A 345 -32.35 11.89 -50.83
CA GLY A 345 -31.23 11.43 -51.64
C GLY A 345 -30.21 12.51 -52.02
N PRO A 346 -29.33 12.18 -52.96
CA PRO A 346 -28.01 12.81 -53.10
C PRO A 346 -28.01 14.06 -53.95
N ASP A 347 -27.11 15.00 -53.69
CA ASP A 347 -26.70 15.94 -54.73
C ASP A 347 -25.20 16.28 -54.65
N ASP A 348 -24.64 16.27 -55.84
CA ASP A 348 -23.27 16.60 -56.20
C ASP A 348 -22.95 18.09 -55.99
N SER A 349 -21.71 18.41 -55.65
CA SER A 349 -20.92 19.36 -56.45
C SER A 349 -19.56 19.67 -55.80
N LEU A 350 -18.56 19.28 -56.53
CA LEU A 350 -17.20 19.81 -56.70
C LEU A 350 -17.06 21.32 -56.52
N ASN A 351 -16.05 21.76 -55.78
CA ASN A 351 -15.01 22.68 -56.31
C ASN A 351 -14.02 23.14 -55.24
N GLU A 352 -12.79 22.83 -55.45
CA GLU A 352 -11.61 23.62 -55.08
C GLU A 352 -11.53 24.84 -56.04
N PRO A 353 -10.63 25.89 -55.92
CA PRO A 353 -9.28 25.84 -55.31
C PRO A 353 -8.79 27.16 -54.63
N ASP A 354 -7.54 27.09 -54.25
CA ASP A 354 -6.48 28.13 -54.24
C ASP A 354 -6.04 28.80 -52.93
N ARG A 355 -4.76 28.54 -52.71
CA ARG A 355 -3.77 29.28 -51.90
C ARG A 355 -3.54 30.72 -52.41
N PRO A 356 -2.85 31.66 -51.70
CA PRO A 356 -1.41 31.56 -51.50
C PRO A 356 -0.81 32.12 -50.18
N LEU A 357 0.43 31.77 -50.02
CA LEU A 357 1.60 32.08 -49.25
C LEU A 357 1.93 33.58 -49.04
N ALA A 358 2.80 33.79 -48.02
CA ALA A 358 3.82 34.82 -47.78
C ALA A 358 3.57 35.62 -46.51
N GLY A 359 4.54 35.95 -45.69
CA GLY A 359 5.98 35.86 -45.69
C GLY A 359 6.55 36.54 -44.44
N HIS A 360 7.74 36.11 -44.04
CA HIS A 360 8.91 36.83 -43.51
C HIS A 360 8.71 38.09 -42.63
N ASP A 361 9.41 38.22 -41.52
CA ASP A 361 10.75 38.63 -41.19
C ASP A 361 10.86 38.93 -39.69
N GLU A 362 11.86 38.58 -39.06
CA GLU A 362 13.27 38.86 -38.74
C GLU A 362 13.49 39.43 -37.34
N ILE A 363 14.29 38.69 -36.61
CA ILE A 363 15.51 39.10 -35.84
C ILE A 363 15.48 40.37 -34.95
N ARG A 364 15.79 40.18 -33.64
CA ARG A 364 16.95 40.83 -33.01
C ARG A 364 17.32 40.24 -31.66
N ARG A 365 18.65 40.07 -31.57
CA ARG A 365 19.52 39.60 -30.47
C ARG A 365 19.70 40.67 -29.38
N ASP A 366 19.89 40.16 -28.17
CA ASP A 366 20.91 40.48 -27.11
C ASP A 366 21.29 41.93 -26.76
N PRO A 367 21.92 42.23 -25.59
CA PRO A 367 22.72 41.37 -24.72
C PRO A 367 22.56 41.61 -23.18
N LYS A 368 23.26 40.73 -22.40
CA LYS A 368 23.70 40.91 -21.00
C LYS A 368 24.52 42.18 -20.78
N PRO A 369 24.62 42.67 -19.48
CA PRO A 369 25.84 42.41 -18.73
C PRO A 369 25.62 42.07 -17.24
N MET A 370 26.41 41.26 -16.73
CA MET A 370 27.44 41.10 -15.67
C MET A 370 27.50 42.16 -14.56
N ALA A 371 27.61 41.61 -13.30
CA ALA A 371 28.47 41.99 -12.16
C ALA A 371 28.14 43.22 -11.29
N SER A 372 27.85 42.96 -10.05
CA SER A 372 28.73 43.08 -8.85
C SER A 372 28.10 42.37 -7.67
#